data_062d3da82a6caa3f4c4c46e8c37e21f1
#
_entry.id   062d3da82a6caa3f4c4c46e8c37e21f1
#
_cell.length_a   1.000
_cell.length_b   1.000
_cell.length_c   1.000
_cell.angle_alpha   90.00
_cell.angle_beta   90.00
_cell.angle_gamma   90.00
#
_symmetry.space_group_name_H-M   'P 1'
#
loop_
_entity.id
_entity.type
_entity.pdbx_description
1 polymer ?
#
loop_
_entity_poly.entity_id
_entity_poly.type
_entity_poly.pdbx_seq_one_letter_code
_entity_poly.pdbx_strand_id
1 'polypeptide(L)'
;TGVPGVALPPGWDEIPGARGCTPQSCGFRDHFAELKRLGVAQLYGLSTQDTAYQQEAVSRLHLPFPILSDEKLALTKALKLPTFVTSGMTLLKRMALAIDDGVIVKVFYPVFPPDRSAADVVAWLRSAG
;
A
#
# COMPACT_ATOMS: atom_id res chain seq x y z
N THR A 1 7.00 -4.17 0.55
CA THR A 1 7.36 -4.77 1.84
C THR A 1 8.81 -5.21 1.83
N GLY A 2 9.48 -5.09 2.99
CA GLY A 2 10.86 -5.53 3.12
C GLY A 2 11.00 -7.06 3.12
N VAL A 3 12.20 -7.53 2.83
CA VAL A 3 12.52 -8.97 2.87
C VAL A 3 13.21 -9.27 4.21
N PRO A 4 12.74 -10.27 4.97
CA PRO A 4 13.40 -10.63 6.23
C PRO A 4 14.88 -10.94 6.04
N GLY A 5 15.73 -10.45 6.95
CA GLY A 5 17.18 -10.64 6.90
C GLY A 5 17.92 -9.68 5.97
N VAL A 6 17.24 -8.85 5.21
CA VAL A 6 17.84 -7.81 4.38
C VAL A 6 17.82 -6.50 5.14
N ALA A 7 18.98 -5.85 5.29
CA ALA A 7 19.08 -4.58 6.00
C ALA A 7 18.36 -3.47 5.24
N LEU A 8 17.70 -2.56 5.98
CA LEU A 8 17.11 -1.37 5.40
C LEU A 8 18.22 -0.39 5.00
N PRO A 9 17.96 0.46 3.96
CA PRO A 9 18.94 1.49 3.57
C PRO A 9 19.23 2.44 4.72
N PRO A 10 20.43 3.04 4.76
CA PRO A 10 20.76 4.04 5.76
C PRO A 10 19.77 5.20 5.75
N GLY A 11 19.38 5.68 6.94
CA GLY A 11 18.43 6.78 7.08
C GLY A 11 16.98 6.42 6.81
N TRP A 12 16.65 5.14 6.64
CA TRP A 12 15.30 4.68 6.32
C TRP A 12 14.25 5.18 7.32
N ASP A 13 14.54 5.09 8.62
CA ASP A 13 13.60 5.47 9.68
C ASP A 13 13.39 6.99 9.76
N GLU A 14 14.28 7.78 9.18
CA GLU A 14 14.19 9.24 9.16
C GLU A 14 13.33 9.75 8.01
N ILE A 15 12.97 8.88 7.04
CA ILE A 15 12.16 9.24 5.89
C ILE A 15 10.68 9.10 6.28
N PRO A 16 9.89 10.19 6.29
CA PRO A 16 8.47 10.09 6.61
C PRO A 16 7.74 9.14 5.66
N GLY A 17 7.02 8.17 6.22
CA GLY A 17 6.23 7.22 5.44
C GLY A 17 7.00 6.06 4.85
N ALA A 18 8.30 5.91 5.12
CA ALA A 18 9.08 4.79 4.59
C ALA A 18 8.82 3.49 5.34
N ARG A 19 8.72 3.57 6.67
CA ARG A 19 8.50 2.39 7.52
C ARG A 19 7.01 2.01 7.53
N GLY A 20 6.71 0.71 7.63
CA GLY A 20 5.35 0.24 7.92
C GLY A 20 4.62 -0.42 6.76
N CYS A 21 5.32 -0.78 5.68
CA CYS A 21 4.71 -1.45 4.52
C CYS A 21 4.09 -2.80 4.91
N THR A 22 4.81 -3.62 5.65
CA THR A 22 4.32 -4.92 6.10
C THR A 22 3.13 -4.78 7.05
N PRO A 23 3.16 -3.94 8.10
CA PRO A 23 1.97 -3.72 8.93
C PRO A 23 0.77 -3.20 8.16
N GLN A 24 0.94 -2.31 7.18
CA GLN A 24 -0.16 -1.83 6.35
C GLN A 24 -0.76 -2.97 5.53
N SER A 25 0.06 -3.74 4.83
CA SER A 25 -0.41 -4.86 4.01
C SER A 25 -1.10 -5.93 4.85
N CYS A 26 -0.54 -6.28 6.00
CA CYS A 26 -1.15 -7.25 6.90
C CYS A 26 -2.47 -6.75 7.49
N GLY A 27 -2.59 -5.45 7.75
CA GLY A 27 -3.84 -4.86 8.19
C GLY A 27 -4.94 -5.03 7.14
N PHE A 28 -4.65 -4.77 5.87
CA PHE A 28 -5.61 -5.00 4.79
C PHE A 28 -5.92 -6.48 4.62
N ARG A 29 -4.94 -7.37 4.78
CA ARG A 29 -5.18 -8.81 4.80
C ARG A 29 -6.19 -9.20 5.88
N ASP A 30 -5.98 -8.71 7.09
CA ASP A 30 -6.80 -9.08 8.24
C ASP A 30 -8.22 -8.49 8.17
N HIS A 31 -8.40 -7.37 7.46
CA HIS A 31 -9.70 -6.73 7.26
C HIS A 31 -10.34 -7.06 5.91
N PHE A 32 -9.76 -7.97 5.15
CA PHE A 32 -10.20 -8.23 3.76
C PHE A 32 -11.66 -8.65 3.67
N ALA A 33 -12.08 -9.58 4.52
CA ALA A 33 -13.47 -10.07 4.51
C ALA A 33 -14.46 -8.94 4.84
N GLU A 34 -14.12 -8.08 5.80
CA GLU A 34 -14.95 -6.94 6.18
C GLU A 34 -15.03 -5.92 5.05
N LEU A 35 -13.92 -5.62 4.38
CA LEU A 35 -13.90 -4.73 3.23
C LEU A 35 -14.81 -5.26 2.11
N LYS A 36 -14.77 -6.56 1.84
CA LYS A 36 -15.66 -7.18 0.86
C LYS A 36 -17.14 -7.01 1.25
N ARG A 37 -17.49 -7.20 2.52
CA ARG A 37 -18.85 -7.02 3.01
C ARG A 37 -19.32 -5.57 2.87
N LEU A 38 -18.41 -4.60 2.94
CA LEU A 38 -18.73 -3.19 2.80
C LEU A 38 -18.79 -2.71 1.34
N GLY A 39 -18.64 -3.62 0.38
CA GLY A 39 -18.84 -3.32 -1.03
C GLY A 39 -17.56 -3.15 -1.85
N VAL A 40 -16.38 -3.42 -1.28
CA VAL A 40 -15.13 -3.37 -2.01
C VAL A 40 -15.09 -4.55 -2.99
N ALA A 41 -15.15 -4.26 -4.30
CA ALA A 41 -15.12 -5.29 -5.33
C ALA A 41 -13.71 -5.84 -5.53
N GLN A 42 -12.70 -4.96 -5.54
CA GLN A 42 -11.31 -5.33 -5.78
C GLN A 42 -10.39 -4.57 -4.81
N LEU A 43 -9.37 -5.25 -4.31
CA LEU A 43 -8.34 -4.67 -3.48
C LEU A 43 -6.98 -5.01 -4.09
N TYR A 44 -6.13 -3.99 -4.25
CA TYR A 44 -4.78 -4.17 -4.79
C TYR A 44 -3.78 -3.44 -3.92
N GLY A 45 -2.61 -4.07 -3.71
CA GLY A 45 -1.43 -3.32 -3.29
C GLY A 45 -0.76 -2.69 -4.51
N LEU A 46 0.06 -1.68 -4.30
CA LEU A 46 0.83 -1.03 -5.36
C LEU A 46 2.23 -0.72 -4.84
N SER A 47 3.24 -1.06 -5.61
CA SER A 47 4.61 -0.67 -5.29
C SER A 47 5.41 -0.47 -6.58
N THR A 48 6.56 0.20 -6.45
CA THR A 48 7.46 0.44 -7.59
C THR A 48 8.48 -0.69 -7.77
N GLN A 49 8.40 -1.75 -6.98
CA GLN A 49 9.26 -2.92 -7.10
C GLN A 49 8.76 -3.83 -8.23
N ASP A 50 9.63 -4.74 -8.70
CA ASP A 50 9.26 -5.63 -9.80
C ASP A 50 8.24 -6.69 -9.36
N THR A 51 7.66 -7.38 -10.34
CA THR A 51 6.60 -8.36 -10.12
C THR A 51 7.09 -9.55 -9.27
N ALA A 52 8.33 -10.02 -9.50
CA ALA A 52 8.87 -11.15 -8.74
C ALA A 52 9.02 -10.82 -7.26
N TYR A 53 9.48 -9.60 -6.94
CA TYR A 53 9.59 -9.13 -5.57
C TYR A 53 8.21 -9.09 -4.89
N GLN A 54 7.20 -8.63 -5.62
CA GLN A 54 5.84 -8.52 -5.09
C GLN A 54 5.18 -9.88 -4.90
N GLN A 55 5.38 -10.81 -5.82
CA GLN A 55 4.85 -12.16 -5.69
C GLN A 55 5.43 -12.88 -4.48
N GLU A 56 6.70 -12.66 -4.18
CA GLU A 56 7.33 -13.18 -2.96
C GLU A 56 6.61 -12.64 -1.72
N ALA A 57 6.34 -11.35 -1.65
CA ALA A 57 5.66 -10.74 -0.52
C ALA A 57 4.21 -11.24 -0.37
N VAL A 58 3.48 -11.37 -1.47
CA VAL A 58 2.11 -11.91 -1.45
C VAL A 58 2.09 -13.32 -0.89
N SER A 59 3.03 -14.16 -1.33
CA SER A 59 3.13 -15.55 -0.86
C SER A 59 3.54 -15.63 0.61
N ARG A 60 4.58 -14.90 0.99
CA ARG A 60 5.13 -14.94 2.36
C ARG A 60 4.13 -14.40 3.40
N LEU A 61 3.39 -13.35 3.05
CA LEU A 61 2.44 -12.70 3.96
C LEU A 61 1.02 -13.25 3.83
N HIS A 62 0.79 -14.22 2.95
CA HIS A 62 -0.54 -14.79 2.69
C HIS A 62 -1.58 -13.72 2.36
N LEU A 63 -1.24 -12.78 1.47
CA LEU A 63 -2.15 -11.72 1.08
C LEU A 63 -3.26 -12.27 0.18
N PRO A 64 -4.53 -11.97 0.46
CA PRO A 64 -5.65 -12.40 -0.38
C PRO A 64 -5.87 -11.50 -1.59
N PHE A 65 -4.97 -10.56 -1.85
CA PHE A 65 -5.04 -9.61 -2.96
C PHE A 65 -3.65 -9.51 -3.60
N PRO A 66 -3.59 -9.20 -4.91
CA PRO A 66 -2.31 -9.02 -5.58
C PRO A 66 -1.69 -7.66 -5.27
N ILE A 67 -0.38 -7.57 -5.46
CA ILE A 67 0.34 -6.30 -5.46
C ILE A 67 0.73 -6.00 -6.90
N LEU A 68 0.31 -4.84 -7.40
CA LEU A 68 0.61 -4.39 -8.75
C LEU A 68 1.98 -3.72 -8.80
N SER A 69 2.69 -3.89 -9.91
CA SER A 69 4.01 -3.30 -10.12
C SER A 69 3.90 -2.01 -10.93
N ASP A 70 4.41 -0.91 -10.38
CA ASP A 70 4.60 0.34 -11.11
C ASP A 70 6.11 0.63 -11.22
N GLU A 71 6.92 -0.39 -11.55
CA GLU A 71 8.38 -0.23 -11.60
C GLU A 71 8.83 0.81 -12.63
N LYS A 72 8.04 1.05 -13.67
CA LYS A 72 8.31 2.08 -14.68
C LYS A 72 7.76 3.44 -14.30
N LEU A 73 7.11 3.56 -13.14
CA LEU A 73 6.57 4.80 -12.60
C LEU A 73 5.47 5.44 -13.46
N ALA A 74 4.82 4.68 -14.33
CA ALA A 74 3.79 5.22 -15.22
C ALA A 74 2.58 5.75 -14.44
N LEU A 75 2.03 4.94 -13.54
CA LEU A 75 0.90 5.36 -12.70
C LEU A 75 1.32 6.41 -11.69
N THR A 76 2.50 6.25 -11.09
CA THR A 76 3.06 7.20 -10.13
C THR A 76 3.13 8.60 -10.72
N LYS A 77 3.61 8.73 -11.97
CA LYS A 77 3.72 10.02 -12.66
C LYS A 77 2.34 10.54 -13.09
N ALA A 78 1.49 9.66 -13.62
CA ALA A 78 0.16 10.06 -14.10
C ALA A 78 -0.71 10.63 -12.99
N LEU A 79 -0.67 10.04 -11.78
CA LEU A 79 -1.45 10.47 -10.64
C LEU A 79 -0.69 11.41 -9.69
N LYS A 80 0.58 11.71 -10.00
CA LYS A 80 1.45 12.54 -9.14
C LYS A 80 1.50 12.02 -7.71
N LEU A 81 1.67 10.72 -7.56
CA LEU A 81 1.71 10.08 -6.24
C LEU A 81 2.97 10.52 -5.47
N PRO A 82 2.88 10.72 -4.15
CA PRO A 82 4.04 11.12 -3.35
C PRO A 82 5.08 10.00 -3.31
N THR A 83 6.34 10.36 -3.54
CA THR A 83 7.45 9.42 -3.60
C THR A 83 8.62 9.91 -2.75
N PHE A 84 9.58 9.01 -2.53
CA PHE A 84 10.89 9.34 -1.97
C PHE A 84 11.95 8.49 -2.66
N VAL A 85 13.19 8.98 -2.64
CA VAL A 85 14.32 8.28 -3.27
C VAL A 85 15.29 7.84 -2.19
N THR A 86 15.70 6.56 -2.25
CA THR A 86 16.71 6.02 -1.37
C THR A 86 17.47 4.91 -2.09
N SER A 87 18.78 4.85 -1.92
CA SER A 87 19.66 3.85 -2.55
C SER A 87 19.43 3.74 -4.07
N GLY A 88 19.18 4.86 -4.75
CA GLY A 88 18.94 4.89 -6.18
C GLY A 88 17.55 4.43 -6.61
N MET A 89 16.66 4.12 -5.67
CA MET A 89 15.30 3.65 -5.94
C MET A 89 14.28 4.74 -5.65
N THR A 90 13.27 4.87 -6.53
CA THR A 90 12.10 5.71 -6.28
C THR A 90 10.99 4.84 -5.71
N LEU A 91 10.56 5.13 -4.49
CA LEU A 91 9.55 4.37 -3.78
C LEU A 91 8.33 5.24 -3.47
N LEU A 92 7.16 4.62 -3.39
CA LEU A 92 5.94 5.31 -3.01
C LEU A 92 5.88 5.54 -1.50
N LYS A 93 5.43 6.73 -1.10
CA LYS A 93 5.06 6.99 0.29
C LYS A 93 3.76 6.25 0.61
N ARG A 94 3.55 5.97 1.89
CA ARG A 94 2.40 5.18 2.35
C ARG A 94 1.10 5.94 2.15
N MET A 95 0.14 5.30 1.47
CA MET A 95 -1.19 5.87 1.26
C MET A 95 -2.20 4.78 0.94
N ALA A 96 -3.47 5.13 0.96
CA ALA A 96 -4.53 4.30 0.40
C ALA A 96 -5.45 5.18 -0.45
N LEU A 97 -5.97 4.62 -1.52
CA LEU A 97 -6.89 5.29 -2.43
C LEU A 97 -8.18 4.48 -2.54
N ALA A 98 -9.32 5.13 -2.40
CA ALA A 98 -10.61 4.54 -2.73
C ALA A 98 -11.02 5.01 -4.11
N ILE A 99 -11.34 4.06 -4.99
CA ILE A 99 -11.67 4.32 -6.39
C ILE A 99 -13.05 3.76 -6.67
N ASP A 100 -13.93 4.57 -7.25
CA ASP A 100 -15.27 4.16 -7.65
C ASP A 100 -15.46 4.52 -9.13
N ASP A 101 -15.76 3.49 -9.94
CA ASP A 101 -16.00 3.64 -11.39
C ASP A 101 -14.88 4.42 -12.09
N GLY A 102 -13.63 4.06 -11.77
CA GLY A 102 -12.45 4.68 -12.37
C GLY A 102 -12.07 6.05 -11.81
N VAL A 103 -12.78 6.54 -10.81
CA VAL A 103 -12.53 7.86 -10.21
C VAL A 103 -12.06 7.71 -8.78
N ILE A 104 -10.99 8.41 -8.43
CA ILE A 104 -10.51 8.45 -7.04
C ILE A 104 -11.48 9.30 -6.23
N VAL A 105 -12.18 8.68 -5.28
CA VAL A 105 -13.19 9.34 -4.46
C VAL A 105 -12.70 9.69 -3.06
N LYS A 106 -11.61 9.06 -2.60
CA LYS A 106 -11.02 9.35 -1.30
C LYS A 106 -9.53 9.03 -1.31
N VAL A 107 -8.74 9.89 -0.68
CA VAL A 107 -7.30 9.71 -0.48
C VAL A 107 -7.03 9.66 1.01
N PHE A 108 -6.34 8.60 1.46
CA PHE A 108 -5.87 8.43 2.83
C PHE A 108 -4.36 8.69 2.84
N TYR A 109 -3.96 9.93 3.11
CA TYR A 109 -2.56 10.33 3.14
C TYR A 109 -2.39 11.58 3.98
N PRO A 110 -1.37 11.66 4.84
CA PRO A 110 -0.43 10.58 5.17
C PRO A 110 -1.09 9.45 5.97
N VAL A 111 -0.42 8.30 6.02
CA VAL A 111 -0.87 7.13 6.80
C VAL A 111 0.01 7.00 8.04
N PHE A 112 -0.59 7.13 9.21
CA PHE A 112 0.09 6.94 10.48
C PHE A 112 -0.90 6.68 11.61
N PRO A 113 -0.67 5.64 12.43
CA PRO A 113 0.33 4.58 12.21
C PRO A 113 -0.08 3.65 11.05
N PRO A 114 0.91 3.00 10.38
CA PRO A 114 0.61 2.21 9.15
C PRO A 114 -0.31 1.03 9.38
N ASP A 115 -0.29 0.41 10.56
CA ASP A 115 -1.14 -0.73 10.90
C ASP A 115 -2.62 -0.34 11.05
N ARG A 116 -2.95 0.95 11.11
CA ARG A 116 -4.32 1.43 11.19
C ARG A 116 -4.93 1.79 9.85
N SER A 117 -4.16 1.72 8.75
CA SER A 117 -4.63 2.13 7.44
C SER A 117 -5.91 1.41 7.03
N ALA A 118 -5.96 0.09 7.17
CA ALA A 118 -7.15 -0.69 6.82
C ALA A 118 -8.34 -0.35 7.71
N ALA A 119 -8.13 -0.16 9.02
CA ALA A 119 -9.19 0.21 9.95
C ALA A 119 -9.77 1.59 9.61
N ASP A 120 -8.94 2.54 9.19
CA ASP A 120 -9.39 3.86 8.77
C ASP A 120 -10.25 3.78 7.51
N VAL A 121 -9.88 2.95 6.54
CA VAL A 121 -10.68 2.71 5.34
C VAL A 121 -12.03 2.07 5.70
N VAL A 122 -12.03 1.08 6.58
CA VAL A 122 -13.26 0.42 7.05
C VAL A 122 -14.19 1.43 7.71
N ALA A 123 -13.66 2.28 8.58
CA ALA A 123 -14.45 3.31 9.26
C ALA A 123 -15.09 4.29 8.27
N TRP A 124 -14.32 4.71 7.25
CA TRP A 124 -14.84 5.59 6.20
C TRP A 124 -15.96 4.91 5.39
N LEU A 125 -15.77 3.65 5.01
CA LEU A 125 -16.78 2.91 4.24
C LEU A 125 -18.09 2.75 5.04
N ARG A 126 -17.99 2.51 6.34
CA ARG A 126 -19.16 2.41 7.21
C ARG A 126 -19.93 3.73 7.28
N SER A 127 -19.21 4.85 7.35
CA SER A 127 -19.84 6.17 7.44
C SER A 127 -20.42 6.64 6.10
N ALA A 128 -19.83 6.18 4.99
CA ALA A 128 -20.28 6.54 3.64
C ALA A 128 -21.43 5.67 3.14
N GLY A 129 -21.56 4.49 3.71
CA GLY A 129 -22.62 3.56 3.37
C GLY A 129 -23.84 3.80 4.19
#